data_0633db89a6e0810f27b052cf91342a70
#
_entry.id   0633db89a6e0810f27b052cf91342a70
#
_cell.length_a   1.000
_cell.length_b   1.000
_cell.length_c   1.000
_cell.angle_alpha   90.00
_cell.angle_beta   90.00
_cell.angle_gamma   90.00
#
_symmetry.space_group_name_H-M   'P 1'
#
loop_
_entity.id
_entity.type
_entity.pdbx_description
1 polymer ?
#
loop_
_entity_poly.entity_id
_entity_poly.type
_entity_poly.pdbx_seq_one_letter_code
_entity_poly.pdbx_strand_id
1 'polypeptide(L)'
;GVVTVKGISVNKPIPFDFSWLRFFIILGFVLFAVTIALCPYMKGSCGQSKTFKLSAAAVTLVFVSVAVCLLAVRGDMIFSLFDHPDTNQMNKELVDAFEAGQVSLLETPSQDMLNLENPYDLSERSAAGVSYPWDHLFFDGKYYSYYGIGTVLTLFLPYHMITGKYFPSLWATFIYSIIGIIFLSLAYCAFMKRLFPKIPNRTAVSGLVIVQASSFVWYCITIGNFYELAQVSGFAFLIAGMYFLLRSGVVGEGKISRPNICVATILLSIAVLCRAALALYCIVSLLFIYAGVKKIVKTSANPTFKANKKPVITFLLSALIPFVLIGSVQMIYNYLRFGSILDFGISYTLTIYDYQHIQFHLPLVFIAIINYLFTVPKVSSVFPFVTSNYDSLSVNGYYFLAGFSSAGIIFRAVPVLGYIFGGKAYKRSNNPNRRLAAVIIVSGCILVPLIQMAMIWEYGYTPRYAVDFAWQMIFGAFAVLFSLYGKINSTNKRIIDKIFLISAIASVIINFALIYEFVLDYGNSLGGIP
;
A
#
# COMPACT_ATOMS: atom_id res chain seq x y z
N GLY A 1 -17.99 -52.77 22.06
CA GLY A 1 -19.03 -52.19 21.26
C GLY A 1 -18.81 -52.51 19.78
N VAL A 2 -19.85 -52.98 19.10
CA VAL A 2 -19.81 -53.25 17.66
C VAL A 2 -20.02 -51.94 16.93
N VAL A 3 -19.08 -51.52 16.11
CA VAL A 3 -19.20 -50.36 15.24
C VAL A 3 -19.76 -50.83 13.89
N THR A 4 -20.98 -50.44 13.60
CA THR A 4 -21.63 -50.76 12.31
C THR A 4 -21.37 -49.63 11.33
N VAL A 5 -20.54 -49.89 10.31
CA VAL A 5 -20.32 -48.97 9.18
C VAL A 5 -21.54 -49.04 8.26
N LYS A 6 -22.38 -48.01 8.23
CA LYS A 6 -23.61 -47.98 7.42
C LYS A 6 -23.40 -47.62 5.92
N GLY A 7 -22.21 -47.31 5.53
CA GLY A 7 -21.87 -47.07 4.14
C GLY A 7 -20.55 -46.34 3.99
N ILE A 8 -19.78 -46.68 2.95
CA ILE A 8 -18.59 -45.95 2.49
C ILE A 8 -18.97 -45.34 1.13
N SER A 9 -19.04 -44.02 1.05
CA SER A 9 -19.25 -43.32 -0.22
C SER A 9 -17.91 -42.72 -0.68
N VAL A 10 -17.34 -43.30 -1.72
CA VAL A 10 -16.15 -42.77 -2.41
C VAL A 10 -16.66 -41.89 -3.55
N ASN A 11 -16.21 -40.66 -3.61
CA ASN A 11 -16.57 -39.68 -4.64
C ASN A 11 -18.09 -39.38 -4.70
N LYS A 12 -18.66 -38.89 -3.59
CA LYS A 12 -20.00 -38.32 -3.66
C LYS A 12 -20.04 -37.27 -4.77
N PRO A 13 -20.94 -37.40 -5.77
CA PRO A 13 -21.07 -36.34 -6.77
C PRO A 13 -21.45 -35.06 -6.05
N ILE A 14 -20.63 -34.03 -6.20
CA ILE A 14 -20.97 -32.69 -5.70
C ILE A 14 -22.20 -32.26 -6.51
N PRO A 15 -23.38 -32.05 -5.87
CA PRO A 15 -24.55 -31.63 -6.60
C PRO A 15 -24.23 -30.32 -7.34
N PHE A 16 -24.65 -30.25 -8.61
CA PHE A 16 -24.53 -29.01 -9.40
C PHE A 16 -25.40 -27.95 -8.72
N ASP A 17 -24.75 -27.00 -8.08
CA ASP A 17 -25.41 -25.84 -7.46
C ASP A 17 -25.18 -24.61 -8.34
N PHE A 18 -26.24 -24.17 -9.06
CA PHE A 18 -26.20 -22.99 -9.89
C PHE A 18 -26.42 -21.73 -9.07
N SER A 19 -25.34 -20.95 -8.87
CA SER A 19 -25.43 -19.66 -8.21
C SER A 19 -25.63 -18.53 -9.21
N TRP A 20 -26.79 -17.88 -9.20
CA TRP A 20 -27.09 -16.69 -9.99
C TRP A 20 -26.09 -15.58 -9.74
N LEU A 21 -25.66 -15.40 -8.50
CA LEU A 21 -24.68 -14.39 -8.14
C LEU A 21 -23.33 -14.64 -8.84
N ARG A 22 -22.81 -15.86 -8.80
CA ARG A 22 -21.57 -16.25 -9.49
C ARG A 22 -21.72 -16.07 -11.00
N PHE A 23 -22.84 -16.47 -11.56
CA PHE A 23 -23.13 -16.32 -13.00
C PHE A 23 -23.07 -14.84 -13.42
N PHE A 24 -23.76 -13.94 -12.71
CA PHE A 24 -23.78 -12.53 -13.06
C PHE A 24 -22.43 -11.84 -12.83
N ILE A 25 -21.66 -12.25 -11.82
CA ILE A 25 -20.29 -11.77 -11.62
C ILE A 25 -19.41 -12.16 -12.80
N ILE A 26 -19.41 -13.44 -13.19
CA ILE A 26 -18.62 -13.94 -14.34
C ILE A 26 -19.06 -13.24 -15.62
N LEU A 27 -20.37 -13.17 -15.87
CA LEU A 27 -20.92 -12.48 -17.04
C LEU A 27 -20.50 -11.01 -17.08
N GLY A 28 -20.56 -10.30 -15.94
CA GLY A 28 -20.10 -8.91 -15.81
C GLY A 28 -18.63 -8.75 -16.18
N PHE A 29 -17.76 -9.63 -15.70
CA PHE A 29 -16.34 -9.63 -16.07
C PHE A 29 -16.11 -9.90 -17.56
N VAL A 30 -16.82 -10.87 -18.13
CA VAL A 30 -16.72 -11.17 -19.56
C VAL A 30 -17.19 -9.99 -20.40
N LEU A 31 -18.35 -9.41 -20.08
CA LEU A 31 -18.87 -8.23 -20.77
C LEU A 31 -17.91 -7.03 -20.65
N PHE A 32 -17.33 -6.81 -19.49
CA PHE A 32 -16.34 -5.76 -19.28
C PHE A 32 -15.09 -5.99 -20.14
N ALA A 33 -14.53 -7.20 -20.13
CA ALA A 33 -13.37 -7.56 -20.96
C ALA A 33 -13.66 -7.41 -22.47
N VAL A 34 -14.82 -7.88 -22.91
CA VAL A 34 -15.29 -7.76 -24.31
C VAL A 34 -15.47 -6.29 -24.70
N THR A 35 -16.04 -5.47 -23.81
CA THR A 35 -16.20 -4.03 -24.05
C THR A 35 -14.84 -3.34 -24.22
N ILE A 36 -13.88 -3.60 -23.36
CA ILE A 36 -12.52 -3.05 -23.48
C ILE A 36 -11.86 -3.51 -24.79
N ALA A 37 -12.03 -4.76 -25.18
CA ALA A 37 -11.40 -5.35 -26.35
C ALA A 37 -12.01 -4.83 -27.67
N LEU A 38 -13.32 -4.77 -27.77
CA LEU A 38 -14.05 -4.59 -29.03
C LEU A 38 -14.61 -3.18 -29.24
N CYS A 39 -14.92 -2.42 -28.18
CA CYS A 39 -15.52 -1.11 -28.30
C CYS A 39 -14.64 -0.13 -29.10
N PRO A 40 -15.14 0.46 -30.20
CA PRO A 40 -14.37 1.40 -31.04
C PRO A 40 -13.84 2.61 -30.26
N TYR A 41 -14.58 3.12 -29.30
CA TYR A 41 -14.18 4.25 -28.46
C TYR A 41 -12.95 3.95 -27.59
N MET A 42 -12.68 2.67 -27.33
CA MET A 42 -11.48 2.23 -26.59
C MET A 42 -10.18 2.30 -27.42
N LYS A 43 -10.27 2.54 -28.73
CA LYS A 43 -9.09 2.71 -29.61
C LYS A 43 -8.52 4.13 -29.56
N GLY A 44 -9.31 5.13 -29.13
CA GLY A 44 -8.86 6.52 -28.98
C GLY A 44 -7.75 6.69 -27.92
N SER A 45 -7.02 7.81 -27.97
CA SER A 45 -5.96 8.11 -27.00
C SER A 45 -6.52 8.65 -25.69
N CYS A 46 -5.88 8.30 -24.54
CA CYS A 46 -6.40 8.57 -23.20
C CYS A 46 -6.27 10.04 -22.73
N GLY A 47 -5.39 10.84 -23.33
CA GLY A 47 -4.99 12.15 -22.80
C GLY A 47 -6.14 13.15 -22.55
N GLN A 48 -7.11 13.24 -23.49
CA GLN A 48 -8.27 14.13 -23.37
C GLN A 48 -9.60 13.37 -23.52
N SER A 49 -9.56 12.06 -23.52
CA SER A 49 -10.72 11.21 -23.81
C SER A 49 -11.75 11.26 -22.67
N LYS A 50 -13.01 11.60 -23.02
CA LYS A 50 -14.16 11.43 -22.12
C LYS A 50 -14.37 9.94 -21.79
N THR A 51 -14.19 9.07 -22.79
CA THR A 51 -14.27 7.60 -22.63
C THR A 51 -13.31 7.10 -21.56
N PHE A 52 -12.04 7.53 -21.60
CA PHE A 52 -11.07 7.13 -20.56
C PHE A 52 -11.50 7.59 -19.17
N LYS A 53 -11.96 8.86 -19.03
CA LYS A 53 -12.41 9.37 -17.73
C LYS A 53 -13.62 8.60 -17.17
N LEU A 54 -14.61 8.33 -18.02
CA LEU A 54 -15.81 7.58 -17.63
C LEU A 54 -15.46 6.13 -17.27
N SER A 55 -14.61 5.47 -18.10
CA SER A 55 -14.14 4.10 -17.80
C SER A 55 -13.32 4.05 -16.52
N ALA A 56 -12.46 5.04 -16.26
CA ALA A 56 -11.70 5.10 -15.03
C ALA A 56 -12.61 5.31 -13.80
N ALA A 57 -13.63 6.16 -13.92
CA ALA A 57 -14.63 6.33 -12.87
C ALA A 57 -15.42 5.03 -12.62
N ALA A 58 -15.83 4.34 -13.69
CA ALA A 58 -16.54 3.06 -13.58
C ALA A 58 -15.65 1.98 -12.91
N VAL A 59 -14.39 1.86 -13.31
CA VAL A 59 -13.42 0.95 -12.66
C VAL A 59 -13.28 1.30 -11.18
N THR A 60 -13.11 2.57 -10.85
CA THR A 60 -12.99 3.01 -9.46
C THR A 60 -14.24 2.65 -8.65
N LEU A 61 -15.42 2.89 -9.21
CA LEU A 61 -16.69 2.55 -8.56
C LEU A 61 -16.81 1.04 -8.30
N VAL A 62 -16.43 0.20 -9.27
CA VAL A 62 -16.42 -1.27 -9.10
C VAL A 62 -15.51 -1.65 -7.92
N PHE A 63 -14.30 -1.12 -7.87
CA PHE A 63 -13.38 -1.45 -6.77
C PHE A 63 -13.84 -0.89 -5.42
N VAL A 64 -14.44 0.30 -5.37
CA VAL A 64 -15.11 0.82 -4.16
C VAL A 64 -16.26 -0.10 -3.73
N SER A 65 -17.08 -0.58 -4.68
CA SER A 65 -18.17 -1.51 -4.38
C SER A 65 -17.65 -2.85 -3.82
N VAL A 66 -16.55 -3.37 -4.37
CA VAL A 66 -15.88 -4.56 -3.80
C VAL A 66 -15.44 -4.32 -2.36
N ALA A 67 -14.84 -3.15 -2.06
CA ALA A 67 -14.45 -2.80 -0.70
C ALA A 67 -15.66 -2.73 0.26
N VAL A 68 -16.78 -2.16 -0.20
CA VAL A 68 -18.04 -2.13 0.57
C VAL A 68 -18.57 -3.55 0.80
N CYS A 69 -18.53 -4.42 -0.21
CA CYS A 69 -18.93 -5.82 -0.06
C CYS A 69 -18.06 -6.57 0.95
N LEU A 70 -16.73 -6.36 0.93
CA LEU A 70 -15.81 -6.97 1.91
C LEU A 70 -16.10 -6.51 3.35
N LEU A 71 -16.49 -5.25 3.54
CA LEU A 71 -16.94 -4.77 4.84
C LEU A 71 -18.29 -5.39 5.23
N ALA A 72 -19.25 -5.42 4.29
CA ALA A 72 -20.61 -5.91 4.53
C ALA A 72 -20.68 -7.39 4.88
N VAL A 73 -19.74 -8.22 4.42
CA VAL A 73 -19.66 -9.65 4.79
C VAL A 73 -19.53 -9.85 6.32
N ARG A 74 -19.09 -8.84 7.06
CA ARG A 74 -18.97 -8.91 8.54
C ARG A 74 -20.29 -8.74 9.29
N GLY A 75 -21.40 -8.47 8.57
CA GLY A 75 -22.74 -8.36 9.16
C GLY A 75 -22.89 -7.20 10.16
N ASP A 76 -23.84 -7.34 11.10
CA ASP A 76 -24.20 -6.29 12.06
C ASP A 76 -23.09 -5.95 13.06
N MET A 77 -22.10 -6.83 13.21
CA MET A 77 -20.95 -6.63 14.11
C MET A 77 -20.21 -5.30 13.83
N ILE A 78 -20.19 -4.85 12.57
CA ILE A 78 -19.49 -3.62 12.19
C ILE A 78 -20.05 -2.35 12.87
N PHE A 79 -21.35 -2.32 13.18
CA PHE A 79 -21.97 -1.17 13.83
C PHE A 79 -21.85 -1.24 15.35
N SER A 80 -21.85 -2.43 15.95
CA SER A 80 -21.64 -2.61 17.38
C SER A 80 -20.27 -2.14 17.87
N LEU A 81 -19.27 -2.07 16.97
CA LEU A 81 -17.92 -1.58 17.28
C LEU A 81 -17.88 -0.11 17.72
N PHE A 82 -18.90 0.70 17.40
CA PHE A 82 -18.99 2.08 17.90
C PHE A 82 -19.39 2.18 19.36
N ASP A 83 -20.10 1.18 19.86
CA ASP A 83 -20.52 1.11 21.26
C ASP A 83 -19.55 0.25 22.10
N HIS A 84 -18.88 -0.70 21.47
CA HIS A 84 -17.88 -1.59 22.06
C HIS A 84 -16.60 -1.53 21.23
N PRO A 85 -15.78 -0.45 21.37
CA PRO A 85 -14.53 -0.34 20.62
C PRO A 85 -13.58 -1.48 20.97
N ASP A 86 -12.82 -1.93 19.99
CA ASP A 86 -11.89 -3.08 20.10
C ASP A 86 -11.04 -3.02 21.37
N THR A 87 -10.84 -4.17 22.01
CA THR A 87 -10.13 -4.26 23.30
C THR A 87 -8.63 -3.96 23.19
N ASN A 88 -8.02 -4.13 22.02
CA ASN A 88 -6.60 -3.83 21.81
C ASN A 88 -6.47 -2.58 20.93
N GLN A 89 -6.50 -1.41 21.56
CA GLN A 89 -6.63 -0.14 20.85
C GLN A 89 -5.49 0.83 21.13
N MET A 90 -4.35 0.53 20.56
CA MET A 90 -3.19 1.42 20.65
C MET A 90 -3.48 2.86 20.21
N ASN A 91 -4.41 3.05 19.25
CA ASN A 91 -4.86 4.40 18.86
C ASN A 91 -5.69 5.08 19.96
N LYS A 92 -6.57 4.32 20.65
CA LYS A 92 -7.34 4.81 21.81
C LYS A 92 -6.42 5.21 22.95
N GLU A 93 -5.52 4.33 23.32
CA GLU A 93 -4.56 4.56 24.41
C GLU A 93 -3.70 5.81 24.15
N LEU A 94 -3.33 6.04 22.89
CA LEU A 94 -2.58 7.25 22.53
C LEU A 94 -3.47 8.51 22.52
N VAL A 95 -4.77 8.40 22.22
CA VAL A 95 -5.73 9.51 22.40
C VAL A 95 -5.81 9.88 23.88
N ASP A 96 -6.01 8.88 24.76
CA ASP A 96 -6.09 9.08 26.22
C ASP A 96 -4.82 9.74 26.77
N ALA A 97 -3.64 9.30 26.28
CA ALA A 97 -2.36 9.88 26.66
C ALA A 97 -2.24 11.35 26.23
N PHE A 98 -2.66 11.68 25.00
CA PHE A 98 -2.60 13.06 24.50
C PHE A 98 -3.57 13.99 25.22
N GLU A 99 -4.76 13.52 25.59
CA GLU A 99 -5.70 14.29 26.41
C GLU A 99 -5.19 14.51 27.84
N ALA A 100 -4.43 13.56 28.37
CA ALA A 100 -3.72 13.72 29.64
C ALA A 100 -2.45 14.61 29.55
N GLY A 101 -2.12 15.12 28.34
CA GLY A 101 -0.97 16.00 28.12
C GLY A 101 0.38 15.29 28.11
N GLN A 102 0.42 13.98 27.84
CA GLN A 102 1.65 13.19 27.80
C GLN A 102 1.77 12.35 26.52
N VAL A 103 2.97 11.83 26.25
CA VAL A 103 3.27 10.97 25.10
C VAL A 103 3.45 9.49 25.48
N SER A 104 3.69 9.20 26.77
CA SER A 104 3.64 7.84 27.32
C SER A 104 2.19 7.42 27.54
N LEU A 105 1.90 6.14 27.37
CA LEU A 105 0.58 5.60 27.64
C LEU A 105 0.22 5.71 29.14
N LEU A 106 -1.07 5.68 29.45
CA LEU A 106 -1.53 5.79 30.85
C LEU A 106 -1.33 4.47 31.60
N GLU A 107 -1.23 3.35 30.89
CA GLU A 107 -0.91 2.05 31.49
C GLU A 107 0.50 2.07 32.07
N THR A 108 0.62 1.59 33.31
CA THR A 108 1.91 1.54 34.02
C THR A 108 2.43 0.10 34.06
N PRO A 109 3.73 -0.11 33.85
CA PRO A 109 4.33 -1.43 33.96
C PRO A 109 4.20 -2.01 35.37
N SER A 110 4.00 -3.34 35.46
CA SER A 110 4.03 -4.05 36.73
C SER A 110 5.45 -4.02 37.34
N GLN A 111 5.53 -4.21 38.67
CA GLN A 111 6.82 -4.29 39.34
C GLN A 111 7.66 -5.46 38.82
N ASP A 112 7.03 -6.58 38.46
CA ASP A 112 7.71 -7.73 37.87
C ASP A 112 8.31 -7.39 36.50
N MET A 113 7.60 -6.61 35.67
CA MET A 113 8.13 -6.12 34.40
C MET A 113 9.34 -5.19 34.58
N LEU A 114 9.30 -4.33 35.59
CA LEU A 114 10.41 -3.43 35.91
C LEU A 114 11.64 -4.15 36.45
N ASN A 115 11.46 -5.33 37.05
CA ASN A 115 12.54 -6.13 37.66
C ASN A 115 13.19 -7.11 36.68
N LEU A 116 12.69 -7.26 35.43
CA LEU A 116 13.32 -8.13 34.41
C LEU A 116 14.71 -7.60 34.04
N GLU A 117 15.67 -8.50 33.89
CA GLU A 117 17.02 -8.17 33.43
C GLU A 117 16.97 -7.72 31.96
N ASN A 118 16.25 -8.48 31.13
CA ASN A 118 15.98 -8.10 29.74
C ASN A 118 14.48 -8.15 29.43
N PRO A 119 13.75 -7.01 29.59
CA PRO A 119 12.32 -6.97 29.31
C PRO A 119 11.97 -7.18 27.83
N TYR A 120 12.94 -7.18 26.91
CA TYR A 120 12.72 -7.37 25.47
C TYR A 120 12.83 -8.84 25.05
N ASP A 121 13.37 -9.73 25.89
CA ASP A 121 13.40 -11.17 25.63
C ASP A 121 12.05 -11.80 25.96
N LEU A 122 11.40 -12.40 24.93
CA LEU A 122 10.12 -13.10 25.09
C LEU A 122 10.21 -14.26 26.09
N SER A 123 11.35 -14.97 26.12
CA SER A 123 11.54 -16.11 27.02
C SER A 123 11.59 -15.68 28.49
N GLU A 124 12.25 -14.57 28.80
CA GLU A 124 12.27 -14.02 30.15
C GLU A 124 10.88 -13.54 30.59
N ARG A 125 10.18 -12.76 29.73
CA ARG A 125 8.80 -12.34 30.03
C ARG A 125 7.88 -13.53 30.29
N SER A 126 8.01 -14.59 29.48
CA SER A 126 7.17 -15.78 29.60
C SER A 126 7.53 -16.60 30.85
N ALA A 127 8.82 -16.75 31.18
CA ALA A 127 9.26 -17.48 32.36
C ALA A 127 8.83 -16.78 33.67
N ALA A 128 8.86 -15.44 33.67
CA ALA A 128 8.41 -14.64 34.81
C ALA A 128 6.88 -14.50 34.89
N GLY A 129 6.11 -14.95 33.88
CA GLY A 129 4.65 -14.82 33.84
C GLY A 129 4.15 -13.39 33.83
N VAL A 130 4.93 -12.46 33.32
CA VAL A 130 4.62 -11.02 33.35
C VAL A 130 3.54 -10.70 32.34
N SER A 131 2.50 -9.98 32.78
CA SER A 131 1.48 -9.39 31.88
C SER A 131 1.99 -8.06 31.36
N TYR A 132 1.92 -7.88 30.03
CA TYR A 132 2.33 -6.64 29.34
C TYR A 132 1.52 -6.45 28.07
N PRO A 133 1.35 -5.20 27.60
CA PRO A 133 0.68 -4.93 26.32
C PRO A 133 1.56 -5.36 25.15
N TRP A 134 1.04 -6.31 24.33
CA TRP A 134 1.73 -6.84 23.17
C TRP A 134 1.93 -5.78 22.07
N ASP A 135 3.09 -5.79 21.40
CA ASP A 135 3.47 -4.83 20.34
C ASP A 135 3.51 -3.36 20.79
N HIS A 136 3.60 -3.09 22.09
CA HIS A 136 3.90 -1.78 22.62
C HIS A 136 5.42 -1.57 22.76
N LEU A 137 5.83 -0.32 22.91
CA LEU A 137 7.20 0.03 23.24
C LEU A 137 7.32 0.17 24.75
N PHE A 138 8.39 -0.38 25.31
CA PHE A 138 8.76 -0.19 26.72
C PHE A 138 10.09 0.53 26.79
N PHE A 139 10.12 1.71 27.39
CA PHE A 139 11.34 2.51 27.52
C PHE A 139 11.28 3.34 28.80
N ASP A 140 12.37 3.32 29.57
CA ASP A 140 12.51 4.09 30.82
C ASP A 140 11.31 3.92 31.77
N GLY A 141 10.89 2.65 31.98
CA GLY A 141 9.80 2.30 32.90
C GLY A 141 8.41 2.78 32.45
N LYS A 142 8.19 3.06 31.15
CA LYS A 142 6.91 3.52 30.60
C LYS A 142 6.57 2.79 29.31
N TYR A 143 5.27 2.66 29.03
CA TYR A 143 4.80 2.17 27.75
C TYR A 143 4.55 3.31 26.76
N TYR A 144 4.79 3.02 25.46
CA TYR A 144 4.54 3.94 24.36
C TYR A 144 3.91 3.21 23.18
N SER A 145 3.18 3.96 22.35
CA SER A 145 2.65 3.43 21.11
C SER A 145 3.76 3.12 20.10
N TYR A 146 3.74 1.92 19.50
CA TYR A 146 4.62 1.53 18.41
C TYR A 146 4.24 2.24 17.09
N TYR A 147 2.94 2.44 16.87
CA TYR A 147 2.43 2.99 15.61
C TYR A 147 2.60 4.51 15.54
N GLY A 148 2.62 5.00 14.27
CA GLY A 148 2.75 6.42 13.99
C GLY A 148 1.52 7.23 14.45
N ILE A 149 1.76 8.50 14.79
CA ILE A 149 0.72 9.42 15.28
C ILE A 149 -0.22 9.96 14.18
N GLY A 150 0.06 9.66 12.91
CA GLY A 150 -0.67 10.25 11.78
C GLY A 150 -2.18 9.96 11.82
N THR A 151 -2.58 8.72 12.08
CA THR A 151 -3.99 8.32 12.22
C THR A 151 -4.65 8.96 13.43
N VAL A 152 -3.94 9.04 14.54
CA VAL A 152 -4.43 9.65 15.78
C VAL A 152 -4.72 11.13 15.54
N LEU A 153 -3.78 11.87 14.98
CA LEU A 153 -3.93 13.32 14.73
C LEU A 153 -4.96 13.65 13.64
N THR A 154 -5.17 12.75 12.66
CA THR A 154 -6.05 13.04 11.52
C THR A 154 -7.47 12.49 11.67
N LEU A 155 -7.69 11.53 12.57
CA LEU A 155 -9.01 10.89 12.73
C LEU A 155 -9.38 10.64 14.19
N PHE A 156 -8.58 9.87 14.95
CA PHE A 156 -9.02 9.36 16.26
C PHE A 156 -9.17 10.47 17.30
N LEU A 157 -8.19 11.31 17.49
CA LEU A 157 -8.23 12.42 18.44
C LEU A 157 -9.30 13.47 18.08
N PRO A 158 -9.39 13.98 16.83
CA PRO A 158 -10.46 14.91 16.46
C PRO A 158 -11.86 14.31 16.64
N TYR A 159 -12.05 13.03 16.31
CA TYR A 159 -13.34 12.37 16.49
C TYR A 159 -13.69 12.25 17.98
N HIS A 160 -12.74 11.85 18.83
CA HIS A 160 -12.97 11.73 20.26
C HIS A 160 -13.28 13.08 20.91
N MET A 161 -12.51 14.13 20.58
CA MET A 161 -12.76 15.49 21.07
C MET A 161 -14.16 16.05 20.70
N ILE A 162 -14.71 15.62 19.56
CA ILE A 162 -16.03 16.09 19.10
C ILE A 162 -17.16 15.25 19.68
N THR A 163 -16.98 13.92 19.79
CA THR A 163 -18.08 12.99 20.08
C THR A 163 -18.02 12.39 21.47
N GLY A 164 -16.88 12.44 22.14
CA GLY A 164 -16.60 11.70 23.39
C GLY A 164 -16.52 10.18 23.21
N LYS A 165 -16.57 9.68 21.96
CA LYS A 165 -16.50 8.25 21.63
C LYS A 165 -15.21 7.91 20.91
N TYR A 166 -14.75 6.65 21.01
CA TYR A 166 -13.61 6.16 20.24
C TYR A 166 -14.03 5.67 18.87
N PHE A 167 -13.20 5.98 17.85
CA PHE A 167 -13.46 5.55 16.48
C PHE A 167 -12.96 4.11 16.30
N PRO A 168 -13.73 3.16 15.70
CA PRO A 168 -13.28 1.79 15.53
C PRO A 168 -12.17 1.66 14.46
N SER A 169 -11.13 0.86 14.75
CA SER A 169 -10.00 0.64 13.83
C SER A 169 -10.44 0.03 12.50
N LEU A 170 -11.44 -0.86 12.49
CA LEU A 170 -12.02 -1.43 11.28
C LEU A 170 -12.56 -0.35 10.33
N TRP A 171 -13.35 0.57 10.86
CA TRP A 171 -13.93 1.67 10.08
C TRP A 171 -12.86 2.65 9.61
N ALA A 172 -11.85 2.92 10.42
CA ALA A 172 -10.71 3.74 10.04
C ALA A 172 -9.95 3.10 8.87
N THR A 173 -9.64 1.80 8.96
CA THR A 173 -9.00 1.02 7.90
C THR A 173 -9.81 1.07 6.60
N PHE A 174 -11.13 0.91 6.69
CA PHE A 174 -12.02 0.98 5.54
C PHE A 174 -12.01 2.39 4.90
N ILE A 175 -12.16 3.45 5.69
CA ILE A 175 -12.20 4.83 5.18
C ILE A 175 -10.87 5.19 4.49
N TYR A 176 -9.73 4.92 5.12
CA TYR A 176 -8.43 5.18 4.48
C TYR A 176 -8.21 4.33 3.24
N SER A 177 -8.70 3.08 3.21
CA SER A 177 -8.66 2.24 2.02
C SER A 177 -9.49 2.82 0.87
N ILE A 178 -10.70 3.30 1.13
CA ILE A 178 -11.55 3.99 0.11
C ILE A 178 -10.86 5.24 -0.42
N ILE A 179 -10.29 6.07 0.46
CA ILE A 179 -9.50 7.25 0.07
C ILE A 179 -8.34 6.81 -0.82
N GLY A 180 -7.62 5.76 -0.44
CA GLY A 180 -6.51 5.19 -1.19
C GLY A 180 -6.93 4.71 -2.59
N ILE A 181 -8.02 3.94 -2.71
CA ILE A 181 -8.57 3.44 -3.98
C ILE A 181 -8.92 4.62 -4.91
N ILE A 182 -9.59 5.64 -4.39
CA ILE A 182 -9.98 6.81 -5.18
C ILE A 182 -8.74 7.58 -5.65
N PHE A 183 -7.82 7.88 -4.74
CA PHE A 183 -6.60 8.63 -5.08
C PHE A 183 -5.64 7.82 -5.96
N LEU A 184 -5.61 6.49 -5.86
CA LEU A 184 -4.85 5.64 -6.78
C LEU A 184 -5.36 5.78 -8.23
N SER A 185 -6.67 5.79 -8.43
CA SER A 185 -7.27 6.06 -9.74
C SER A 185 -6.97 7.47 -10.23
N LEU A 186 -7.09 8.47 -9.35
CA LEU A 186 -6.81 9.87 -9.69
C LEU A 186 -5.34 10.09 -10.03
N ALA A 187 -4.42 9.49 -9.27
CA ALA A 187 -2.98 9.54 -9.52
C ALA A 187 -2.62 8.85 -10.84
N TYR A 188 -3.22 7.68 -11.11
CA TYR A 188 -3.05 6.99 -12.37
C TYR A 188 -3.56 7.80 -13.56
N CYS A 189 -4.75 8.39 -13.46
CA CYS A 189 -5.29 9.28 -14.50
C CYS A 189 -4.39 10.51 -14.73
N ALA A 190 -3.86 11.10 -13.66
CA ALA A 190 -2.91 12.21 -13.77
C ALA A 190 -1.59 11.78 -14.42
N PHE A 191 -1.07 10.61 -14.06
CA PHE A 191 0.11 9.99 -14.65
C PHE A 191 -0.07 9.77 -16.16
N MET A 192 -1.18 9.15 -16.57
CA MET A 192 -1.49 8.92 -18.00
C MET A 192 -1.62 10.23 -18.76
N LYS A 193 -2.41 11.17 -18.25
CA LYS A 193 -2.65 12.46 -18.90
C LYS A 193 -1.38 13.29 -19.05
N ARG A 194 -0.49 13.29 -18.06
CA ARG A 194 0.71 14.13 -18.02
C ARG A 194 1.88 13.55 -18.79
N LEU A 195 2.07 12.24 -18.72
CA LEU A 195 3.27 11.59 -19.22
C LEU A 195 3.01 10.75 -20.48
N PHE A 196 1.82 10.16 -20.62
CA PHE A 196 1.51 9.18 -21.66
C PHE A 196 0.17 9.44 -22.37
N PRO A 197 -0.14 10.68 -22.79
CA PRO A 197 -1.47 11.02 -23.33
C PRO A 197 -1.82 10.31 -24.65
N LYS A 198 -0.84 9.71 -25.33
CA LYS A 198 -1.02 9.03 -26.64
C LYS A 198 -1.31 7.53 -26.52
N ILE A 199 -1.34 6.97 -25.31
CA ILE A 199 -1.68 5.58 -25.09
C ILE A 199 -3.18 5.35 -25.38
N PRO A 200 -3.58 4.24 -26.02
CA PRO A 200 -4.98 3.91 -26.27
C PRO A 200 -5.80 3.77 -24.97
N ASN A 201 -7.07 4.17 -25.00
CA ASN A 201 -7.97 4.06 -23.86
C ASN A 201 -7.99 2.65 -23.28
N ARG A 202 -8.06 1.60 -24.16
CA ARG A 202 -8.09 0.19 -23.71
C ARG A 202 -6.86 -0.19 -22.88
N THR A 203 -5.67 0.18 -23.33
CA THR A 203 -4.41 -0.10 -22.60
C THR A 203 -4.34 0.68 -21.32
N ALA A 204 -4.78 1.94 -21.32
CA ALA A 204 -4.84 2.79 -20.15
C ALA A 204 -5.85 2.27 -19.11
N VAL A 205 -7.05 1.83 -19.53
CA VAL A 205 -8.06 1.25 -18.64
C VAL A 205 -7.58 -0.09 -18.08
N SER A 206 -7.02 -0.98 -18.93
CA SER A 206 -6.42 -2.23 -18.46
C SER A 206 -5.31 -2.00 -17.43
N GLY A 207 -4.47 -0.99 -17.64
CA GLY A 207 -3.45 -0.61 -16.66
C GLY A 207 -4.04 -0.15 -15.32
N LEU A 208 -5.13 0.60 -15.33
CA LEU A 208 -5.83 1.00 -14.10
C LEU A 208 -6.39 -0.22 -13.35
N VAL A 209 -6.99 -1.17 -14.06
CA VAL A 209 -7.50 -2.42 -13.47
C VAL A 209 -6.36 -3.20 -12.80
N ILE A 210 -5.20 -3.34 -13.48
CA ILE A 210 -4.02 -4.02 -12.92
C ILE A 210 -3.57 -3.33 -11.62
N VAL A 211 -3.41 -2.01 -11.63
CA VAL A 211 -2.94 -1.25 -10.47
C VAL A 211 -3.89 -1.39 -9.29
N GLN A 212 -5.20 -1.28 -9.53
CA GLN A 212 -6.22 -1.40 -8.49
C GLN A 212 -6.28 -2.83 -7.92
N ALA A 213 -6.36 -3.84 -8.78
CA ALA A 213 -6.41 -5.23 -8.34
C ALA A 213 -5.17 -5.64 -7.55
N SER A 214 -3.98 -5.13 -7.92
CA SER A 214 -2.70 -5.52 -7.35
C SER A 214 -2.18 -4.52 -6.28
N SER A 215 -3.05 -3.68 -5.73
CA SER A 215 -2.69 -2.67 -4.72
C SER A 215 -2.48 -3.25 -3.31
N PHE A 216 -2.86 -4.51 -3.07
CA PHE A 216 -2.85 -5.19 -1.77
C PHE A 216 -3.76 -4.57 -0.68
N VAL A 217 -4.44 -3.47 -0.96
CA VAL A 217 -5.40 -2.83 -0.05
C VAL A 217 -6.52 -3.80 0.38
N TRP A 218 -6.87 -4.73 -0.50
CA TRP A 218 -7.91 -5.75 -0.30
C TRP A 218 -7.66 -6.62 0.92
N TYR A 219 -6.41 -7.05 1.12
CA TYR A 219 -5.98 -7.78 2.31
C TYR A 219 -6.24 -6.97 3.58
N CYS A 220 -5.85 -5.68 3.57
CA CYS A 220 -6.01 -4.81 4.72
C CYS A 220 -7.49 -4.56 5.07
N ILE A 221 -8.36 -4.39 4.08
CA ILE A 221 -9.82 -4.23 4.30
C ILE A 221 -10.40 -5.49 4.94
N THR A 222 -9.93 -6.67 4.51
CA THR A 222 -10.46 -7.95 5.00
C THR A 222 -10.08 -8.19 6.46
N ILE A 223 -8.91 -7.80 6.94
CA ILE A 223 -8.52 -7.89 8.35
C ILE A 223 -9.09 -6.73 9.16
N GLY A 224 -8.82 -5.50 8.75
CA GLY A 224 -9.40 -4.29 9.31
C GLY A 224 -9.03 -3.97 10.75
N ASN A 225 -7.83 -4.32 11.20
CA ASN A 225 -7.34 -4.01 12.54
C ASN A 225 -6.30 -2.86 12.53
N PHE A 226 -5.73 -2.53 13.67
CA PHE A 226 -4.74 -1.46 13.81
C PHE A 226 -3.43 -1.73 13.08
N TYR A 227 -3.07 -3.01 12.83
CA TYR A 227 -1.90 -3.36 12.01
C TYR A 227 -2.08 -2.88 10.57
N GLU A 228 -3.21 -3.21 9.96
CA GLU A 228 -3.52 -2.85 8.59
C GLU A 228 -3.83 -1.36 8.44
N LEU A 229 -4.35 -0.74 9.50
CA LEU A 229 -4.64 0.69 9.53
C LEU A 229 -3.39 1.54 9.27
N ALA A 230 -2.25 1.19 9.87
CA ALA A 230 -0.99 1.90 9.66
C ALA A 230 -0.58 1.89 8.18
N GLN A 231 -0.75 0.76 7.48
CA GLN A 231 -0.42 0.63 6.06
C GLN A 231 -1.38 1.43 5.17
N VAL A 232 -2.70 1.24 5.34
CA VAL A 232 -3.66 1.90 4.44
C VAL A 232 -3.75 3.39 4.66
N SER A 233 -3.53 3.89 5.88
CA SER A 233 -3.47 5.33 6.13
C SER A 233 -2.22 5.95 5.50
N GLY A 234 -1.06 5.34 5.70
CA GLY A 234 0.17 5.73 5.02
C GLY A 234 0.03 5.74 3.50
N PHE A 235 -0.55 4.68 2.94
CA PHE A 235 -0.84 4.56 1.51
C PHE A 235 -1.80 5.66 1.02
N ALA A 236 -2.91 5.91 1.74
CA ALA A 236 -3.88 6.91 1.35
C ALA A 236 -3.26 8.31 1.24
N PHE A 237 -2.48 8.72 2.23
CA PHE A 237 -1.78 9.99 2.21
C PHE A 237 -0.66 10.04 1.16
N LEU A 238 0.10 8.96 1.00
CA LEU A 238 1.18 8.86 0.03
C LEU A 238 0.66 8.98 -1.40
N ILE A 239 -0.38 8.22 -1.76
CA ILE A 239 -0.94 8.24 -3.13
C ILE A 239 -1.69 9.54 -3.42
N ALA A 240 -2.36 10.14 -2.42
CA ALA A 240 -2.95 11.46 -2.55
C ALA A 240 -1.85 12.53 -2.75
N GLY A 241 -0.75 12.45 -2.01
CA GLY A 241 0.42 13.30 -2.21
C GLY A 241 0.99 13.16 -3.62
N MET A 242 1.13 11.92 -4.14
CA MET A 242 1.58 11.65 -5.51
C MET A 242 0.63 12.23 -6.56
N TYR A 243 -0.69 12.14 -6.34
CA TYR A 243 -1.67 12.77 -7.22
C TYR A 243 -1.47 14.29 -7.34
N PHE A 244 -1.34 14.98 -6.21
CA PHE A 244 -1.11 16.43 -6.20
C PHE A 244 0.28 16.78 -6.74
N LEU A 245 1.30 15.95 -6.51
CA LEU A 245 2.63 16.09 -7.07
C LEU A 245 2.59 16.02 -8.60
N LEU A 246 1.88 15.07 -9.18
CA LEU A 246 1.64 14.99 -10.63
C LEU A 246 0.84 16.19 -11.13
N ARG A 247 -0.17 16.63 -10.40
CA ARG A 247 -0.98 17.81 -10.76
C ARG A 247 -0.23 19.14 -10.64
N SER A 248 0.78 19.20 -9.80
CA SER A 248 1.58 20.43 -9.64
C SER A 248 2.31 20.87 -10.92
N GLY A 249 2.41 19.99 -11.91
CA GLY A 249 3.04 20.30 -13.19
C GLY A 249 4.57 20.34 -13.15
N VAL A 250 5.21 19.86 -12.09
CA VAL A 250 6.67 19.74 -11.99
C VAL A 250 7.23 18.78 -13.05
N VAL A 251 6.45 17.77 -13.44
CA VAL A 251 6.73 16.86 -14.56
C VAL A 251 5.68 16.99 -15.65
N GLY A 252 6.05 16.64 -16.90
CA GLY A 252 5.17 16.75 -18.07
C GLY A 252 4.95 18.19 -18.50
N GLU A 253 3.93 18.42 -19.35
CA GLU A 253 3.57 19.72 -19.88
C GLU A 253 2.68 20.53 -18.92
N GLY A 254 2.62 21.88 -19.12
CA GLY A 254 1.77 22.79 -18.37
C GLY A 254 2.53 23.65 -17.34
N LYS A 255 1.81 24.63 -16.76
CA LYS A 255 2.37 25.55 -15.75
C LYS A 255 2.52 24.86 -14.39
N ILE A 256 3.49 25.32 -13.59
CA ILE A 256 3.68 24.88 -12.22
C ILE A 256 2.61 25.50 -11.31
N SER A 257 1.98 24.67 -10.47
CA SER A 257 1.01 25.06 -9.47
C SER A 257 1.61 24.93 -8.07
N ARG A 258 1.85 26.06 -7.41
CA ARG A 258 2.36 26.11 -6.04
C ARG A 258 1.39 25.52 -5.01
N PRO A 259 0.07 25.78 -5.06
CA PRO A 259 -0.86 25.12 -4.15
C PRO A 259 -0.81 23.60 -4.23
N ASN A 260 -0.75 23.04 -5.44
CA ASN A 260 -0.68 21.59 -5.60
C ASN A 260 0.63 21.00 -5.06
N ILE A 261 1.79 21.68 -5.19
CA ILE A 261 3.03 21.17 -4.60
C ILE A 261 3.01 21.27 -3.07
N CYS A 262 2.42 22.33 -2.50
CA CYS A 262 2.24 22.49 -1.06
C CYS A 262 1.35 21.37 -0.50
N VAL A 263 0.19 21.12 -1.10
CA VAL A 263 -0.71 20.03 -0.69
C VAL A 263 -0.02 18.67 -0.85
N ALA A 264 0.73 18.46 -1.93
CA ALA A 264 1.48 17.23 -2.13
C ALA A 264 2.45 16.95 -0.98
N THR A 265 3.24 17.95 -0.58
CA THR A 265 4.25 17.78 0.49
C THR A 265 3.63 17.70 1.88
N ILE A 266 2.48 18.34 2.14
CA ILE A 266 1.69 18.12 3.36
C ILE A 266 1.28 16.64 3.44
N LEU A 267 0.65 16.11 2.40
CA LEU A 267 0.14 14.74 2.40
C LEU A 267 1.28 13.70 2.49
N LEU A 268 2.40 13.93 1.79
CA LEU A 268 3.58 13.09 1.89
C LEU A 268 4.17 13.09 3.32
N SER A 269 4.17 14.24 3.98
CA SER A 269 4.65 14.34 5.38
C SER A 269 3.71 13.62 6.35
N ILE A 270 2.39 13.75 6.17
CA ILE A 270 1.41 13.01 6.99
C ILE A 270 1.55 11.51 6.79
N ALA A 271 1.87 11.04 5.57
CA ALA A 271 2.16 9.62 5.33
C ALA A 271 3.31 9.10 6.21
N VAL A 272 4.36 9.93 6.45
CA VAL A 272 5.46 9.58 7.36
C VAL A 272 4.99 9.52 8.82
N LEU A 273 4.09 10.41 9.24
CA LEU A 273 3.46 10.33 10.57
C LEU A 273 2.65 9.04 10.77
N CYS A 274 2.10 8.47 9.69
CA CYS A 274 1.43 7.16 9.74
C CYS A 274 2.45 6.00 9.76
N ARG A 275 3.51 6.09 8.94
CA ARG A 275 4.55 5.06 8.79
C ARG A 275 5.91 5.68 8.47
N ALA A 276 6.86 5.56 9.38
CA ALA A 276 8.22 6.11 9.24
C ALA A 276 8.94 5.64 7.96
N ALA A 277 8.75 4.38 7.54
CA ALA A 277 9.35 3.82 6.33
C ALA A 277 8.98 4.59 5.03
N LEU A 278 7.86 5.32 5.02
CA LEU A 278 7.44 6.14 3.89
C LEU A 278 8.27 7.43 3.71
N ALA A 279 9.13 7.77 4.68
CA ALA A 279 10.10 8.87 4.55
C ALA A 279 11.01 8.71 3.32
N LEU A 280 11.30 7.48 2.91
CA LEU A 280 12.05 7.18 1.70
C LEU A 280 11.41 7.80 0.44
N TYR A 281 10.07 7.83 0.36
CA TYR A 281 9.37 8.48 -0.75
C TYR A 281 9.38 10.00 -0.65
N CYS A 282 9.44 10.57 0.55
CA CYS A 282 9.68 12.01 0.73
C CYS A 282 11.04 12.40 0.15
N ILE A 283 12.09 11.59 0.39
CA ILE A 283 13.42 11.79 -0.21
C ILE A 283 13.35 11.74 -1.74
N VAL A 284 12.66 10.74 -2.31
CA VAL A 284 12.46 10.66 -3.77
C VAL A 284 11.69 11.86 -4.30
N SER A 285 10.74 12.41 -3.55
CA SER A 285 9.96 13.59 -3.96
C SER A 285 10.83 14.85 -4.15
N LEU A 286 12.01 14.94 -3.52
CA LEU A 286 12.97 16.02 -3.74
C LEU A 286 13.46 16.05 -5.20
N LEU A 287 13.50 14.90 -5.90
CA LEU A 287 13.82 14.86 -7.32
C LEU A 287 12.73 15.53 -8.18
N PHE A 288 11.46 15.43 -7.77
CA PHE A 288 10.37 16.15 -8.42
C PHE A 288 10.44 17.66 -8.13
N ILE A 289 10.81 18.05 -6.91
CA ILE A 289 11.02 19.46 -6.56
C ILE A 289 12.18 20.01 -7.40
N TYR A 290 13.28 19.28 -7.53
CA TYR A 290 14.38 19.63 -8.42
C TYR A 290 13.93 19.79 -9.90
N ALA A 291 13.08 18.84 -10.38
CA ALA A 291 12.49 18.96 -11.72
C ALA A 291 11.67 20.26 -11.87
N GLY A 292 10.93 20.63 -10.84
CA GLY A 292 10.16 21.89 -10.78
C GLY A 292 11.04 23.12 -10.88
N VAL A 293 12.12 23.19 -10.09
CA VAL A 293 13.11 24.28 -10.15
C VAL A 293 13.71 24.38 -11.56
N LYS A 294 14.18 23.27 -12.11
CA LYS A 294 14.75 23.22 -13.47
C LYS A 294 13.73 23.70 -14.52
N LYS A 295 12.47 23.35 -14.36
CA LYS A 295 11.39 23.77 -15.25
C LYS A 295 11.12 25.27 -15.16
N ILE A 296 11.04 25.85 -13.94
CA ILE A 296 10.86 27.29 -13.73
C ILE A 296 11.93 28.07 -14.46
N VAL A 297 13.20 27.69 -14.25
CA VAL A 297 14.33 28.36 -14.87
C VAL A 297 14.28 28.24 -16.40
N LYS A 298 14.03 27.03 -16.93
CA LYS A 298 14.07 26.76 -18.37
C LYS A 298 12.93 27.44 -19.16
N THR A 299 11.74 27.60 -18.55
CA THR A 299 10.56 28.17 -19.23
C THR A 299 10.46 29.68 -19.13
N SER A 300 11.38 30.33 -18.43
CA SER A 300 11.44 31.76 -18.30
C SER A 300 12.05 32.42 -19.57
N ALA A 301 11.70 33.68 -19.80
CA ALA A 301 12.26 34.49 -20.86
C ALA A 301 13.79 34.63 -20.74
N ASN A 302 14.30 34.67 -19.50
CA ASN A 302 15.74 34.63 -19.22
C ASN A 302 16.07 33.36 -18.44
N PRO A 303 16.62 32.29 -19.09
CA PRO A 303 16.80 30.97 -18.52
C PRO A 303 18.01 30.85 -17.57
N THR A 304 18.21 31.81 -16.68
CA THR A 304 19.24 31.81 -15.65
C THR A 304 18.62 31.71 -14.26
N PHE A 305 19.30 31.03 -13.33
CA PHE A 305 18.85 30.95 -11.93
C PHE A 305 18.77 32.35 -11.30
N LYS A 306 19.73 33.20 -11.57
CA LYS A 306 19.83 34.56 -11.02
C LYS A 306 18.58 35.41 -11.37
N ALA A 307 18.15 35.35 -12.65
CA ALA A 307 16.95 36.07 -13.12
C ALA A 307 15.63 35.49 -12.53
N ASN A 308 15.63 34.20 -12.16
CA ASN A 308 14.45 33.50 -11.66
C ASN A 308 14.49 33.24 -10.15
N LYS A 309 15.33 33.94 -9.39
CA LYS A 309 15.53 33.72 -7.96
C LYS A 309 14.19 33.79 -7.18
N LYS A 310 13.37 34.85 -7.39
CA LYS A 310 12.10 35.03 -6.68
C LYS A 310 11.09 33.89 -6.94
N PRO A 311 10.73 33.52 -8.19
CA PRO A 311 9.82 32.40 -8.43
C PRO A 311 10.34 31.05 -7.96
N VAL A 312 11.67 30.80 -8.03
CA VAL A 312 12.29 29.58 -7.51
C VAL A 312 12.20 29.52 -5.99
N ILE A 313 12.56 30.58 -5.27
CA ILE A 313 12.47 30.63 -3.81
C ILE A 313 11.03 30.42 -3.36
N THR A 314 10.07 31.13 -3.96
CA THR A 314 8.66 30.97 -3.58
C THR A 314 8.15 29.54 -3.84
N PHE A 315 8.59 28.90 -4.92
CA PHE A 315 8.29 27.49 -5.20
C PHE A 315 8.91 26.57 -4.13
N LEU A 316 10.21 26.76 -3.80
CA LEU A 316 10.89 25.97 -2.79
C LEU A 316 10.26 26.13 -1.40
N LEU A 317 9.89 27.34 -1.00
CA LEU A 317 9.17 27.57 0.25
C LEU A 317 7.83 26.82 0.27
N SER A 318 7.05 26.90 -0.82
CA SER A 318 5.78 26.15 -0.93
C SER A 318 5.98 24.62 -0.86
N ALA A 319 7.12 24.11 -1.31
CA ALA A 319 7.41 22.69 -1.34
C ALA A 319 8.05 22.17 -0.04
N LEU A 320 8.91 22.95 0.61
CA LEU A 320 9.75 22.48 1.73
C LEU A 320 9.21 22.84 3.11
N ILE A 321 8.48 23.96 3.24
CA ILE A 321 7.90 24.35 4.54
C ILE A 321 7.04 23.24 5.15
N PRO A 322 6.13 22.56 4.40
CA PRO A 322 5.34 21.49 4.98
C PRO A 322 6.19 20.31 5.48
N PHE A 323 7.26 19.95 4.76
CA PHE A 323 8.18 18.90 5.22
C PHE A 323 8.86 19.27 6.54
N VAL A 324 9.28 20.52 6.67
CA VAL A 324 9.93 21.00 7.90
C VAL A 324 8.92 21.01 9.05
N LEU A 325 7.75 21.62 8.86
CA LEU A 325 6.75 21.77 9.92
C LEU A 325 6.21 20.43 10.41
N ILE A 326 5.74 19.57 9.49
CA ILE A 326 5.15 18.29 9.86
C ILE A 326 6.24 17.28 10.28
N GLY A 327 7.41 17.32 9.63
CA GLY A 327 8.56 16.52 10.05
C GLY A 327 9.05 16.89 11.46
N SER A 328 9.00 18.18 11.84
CA SER A 328 9.31 18.61 13.20
C SER A 328 8.35 18.03 14.24
N VAL A 329 7.07 17.85 13.91
CA VAL A 329 6.11 17.18 14.80
C VAL A 329 6.58 15.75 15.11
N GLN A 330 7.00 14.98 14.10
CA GLN A 330 7.55 13.63 14.32
C GLN A 330 8.84 13.65 15.13
N MET A 331 9.74 14.58 14.84
CA MET A 331 11.02 14.70 15.56
C MET A 331 10.82 15.08 17.03
N ILE A 332 9.90 16.00 17.32
CA ILE A 332 9.52 16.38 18.69
C ILE A 332 8.90 15.18 19.41
N TYR A 333 7.97 14.47 18.75
CA TYR A 333 7.35 13.28 19.33
C TYR A 333 8.38 12.19 19.67
N ASN A 334 9.35 11.95 18.78
CA ASN A 334 10.43 11.01 19.04
C ASN A 334 11.30 11.46 20.24
N TYR A 335 11.68 12.75 20.27
CA TYR A 335 12.49 13.31 21.34
C TYR A 335 11.80 13.21 22.70
N LEU A 336 10.50 13.51 22.77
CA LEU A 336 9.73 13.42 24.02
C LEU A 336 9.60 11.98 24.54
N ARG A 337 9.68 10.97 23.65
CA ARG A 337 9.61 9.56 24.05
C ARG A 337 10.98 8.99 24.44
N PHE A 338 12.00 9.26 23.63
CA PHE A 338 13.28 8.53 23.68
C PHE A 338 14.50 9.44 23.83
N GLY A 339 14.34 10.74 23.98
CA GLY A 339 15.46 11.70 24.05
C GLY A 339 16.23 11.88 22.74
N SER A 340 15.79 11.27 21.64
CA SER A 340 16.42 11.35 20.32
C SER A 340 15.39 11.66 19.22
N ILE A 341 15.70 12.62 18.36
CA ILE A 341 14.80 13.02 17.25
C ILE A 341 14.71 11.96 16.14
N LEU A 342 15.69 11.06 16.04
CA LEU A 342 15.78 10.03 15.00
C LEU A 342 15.46 8.62 15.52
N ASP A 343 15.15 8.45 16.79
CA ASP A 343 14.75 7.16 17.34
C ASP A 343 13.24 6.97 17.19
N PHE A 344 12.86 5.93 16.45
CA PHE A 344 11.46 5.54 16.22
C PHE A 344 11.00 4.42 17.15
N GLY A 345 11.87 3.96 18.04
CA GLY A 345 11.55 3.03 19.12
C GLY A 345 11.55 1.55 18.76
N ILE A 346 11.98 1.14 17.55
CA ILE A 346 11.94 -0.26 17.14
C ILE A 346 12.66 -1.20 18.13
N SER A 347 13.78 -0.74 18.69
CA SER A 347 14.57 -1.51 19.67
C SER A 347 13.87 -1.72 21.01
N TYR A 348 12.78 -1.02 21.26
CA TYR A 348 12.04 -1.07 22.53
C TYR A 348 10.73 -1.84 22.42
N THR A 349 10.49 -2.54 21.28
CA THR A 349 9.23 -3.23 21.02
C THR A 349 9.11 -4.52 21.81
N LEU A 350 8.00 -4.69 22.52
CA LEU A 350 7.64 -5.92 23.22
C LEU A 350 6.93 -6.89 22.28
N THR A 351 7.71 -7.61 21.47
CA THR A 351 7.23 -8.55 20.47
C THR A 351 7.95 -9.90 20.60
N ILE A 352 7.88 -10.76 19.56
CA ILE A 352 8.57 -12.04 19.53
C ILE A 352 10.09 -11.91 19.41
N TYR A 353 10.58 -10.82 18.84
CA TYR A 353 12.01 -10.58 18.64
C TYR A 353 12.54 -9.56 19.63
N ASP A 354 13.70 -9.82 20.19
CA ASP A 354 14.50 -8.83 20.91
C ASP A 354 15.33 -8.04 19.89
N TYR A 355 14.82 -6.86 19.52
CA TYR A 355 15.46 -5.99 18.54
C TYR A 355 16.75 -5.33 19.04
N GLN A 356 17.08 -5.41 20.33
CA GLN A 356 18.36 -4.93 20.85
C GLN A 356 19.47 -5.93 20.58
N HIS A 357 19.14 -7.23 20.55
CA HIS A 357 20.11 -8.31 20.42
C HIS A 357 19.91 -9.16 19.15
N ILE A 358 18.92 -8.82 18.29
CA ILE A 358 18.66 -9.56 17.07
C ILE A 358 19.87 -9.57 16.14
N GLN A 359 20.25 -10.77 15.69
CA GLN A 359 21.32 -10.91 14.71
C GLN A 359 20.76 -10.72 13.30
N PHE A 360 21.39 -9.85 12.53
CA PHE A 360 21.01 -9.61 11.14
C PHE A 360 21.40 -10.78 10.25
N HIS A 361 20.43 -11.34 9.52
CA HIS A 361 20.62 -12.46 8.60
C HIS A 361 20.43 -12.05 7.14
N LEU A 362 21.51 -11.69 6.46
CA LEU A 362 21.49 -11.28 5.06
C LEU A 362 20.78 -12.27 4.10
N PRO A 363 20.90 -13.59 4.23
CA PRO A 363 20.15 -14.53 3.39
C PRO A 363 18.64 -14.35 3.46
N LEU A 364 18.08 -14.01 4.63
CA LEU A 364 16.64 -13.79 4.80
C LEU A 364 16.15 -12.54 4.06
N VAL A 365 17.00 -11.53 3.91
CA VAL A 365 16.69 -10.33 3.09
C VAL A 365 16.44 -10.74 1.64
N PHE A 366 17.29 -11.58 1.06
CA PHE A 366 17.11 -12.06 -0.31
C PHE A 366 15.85 -12.92 -0.44
N ILE A 367 15.57 -13.77 0.55
CA ILE A 367 14.35 -14.57 0.58
C ILE A 367 13.11 -13.69 0.66
N ALA A 368 13.11 -12.63 1.48
CA ALA A 368 12.02 -11.67 1.56
C ALA A 368 11.75 -11.03 0.19
N ILE A 369 12.78 -10.50 -0.46
CA ILE A 369 12.68 -9.88 -1.78
C ILE A 369 12.15 -10.88 -2.82
N ILE A 370 12.69 -12.12 -2.84
CA ILE A 370 12.26 -13.16 -3.77
C ILE A 370 10.79 -13.52 -3.53
N ASN A 371 10.36 -13.65 -2.28
CA ASN A 371 8.98 -13.98 -1.94
C ASN A 371 8.01 -12.87 -2.36
N TYR A 372 8.29 -11.61 -2.06
CA TYR A 372 7.43 -10.50 -2.49
C TYR A 372 7.33 -10.39 -4.02
N LEU A 373 8.39 -10.73 -4.76
CA LEU A 373 8.41 -10.59 -6.21
C LEU A 373 7.92 -11.83 -6.94
N PHE A 374 8.33 -13.04 -6.51
CA PHE A 374 8.29 -14.26 -7.32
C PHE A 374 7.54 -15.43 -6.68
N THR A 375 6.94 -15.31 -5.50
CA THR A 375 6.13 -16.42 -4.96
C THR A 375 5.04 -16.83 -5.94
N VAL A 376 5.09 -18.08 -6.37
CA VAL A 376 4.13 -18.64 -7.32
C VAL A 376 2.88 -19.04 -6.55
N PRO A 377 1.68 -18.52 -6.89
CA PRO A 377 0.44 -18.99 -6.29
C PRO A 377 0.20 -20.46 -6.67
N LYS A 378 -0.42 -21.23 -5.78
CA LYS A 378 -0.80 -22.61 -6.06
C LYS A 378 -2.05 -22.63 -6.95
N VAL A 379 -2.13 -23.62 -7.83
CA VAL A 379 -3.31 -23.87 -8.67
C VAL A 379 -4.05 -25.08 -8.11
N SER A 380 -5.35 -24.95 -7.91
CA SER A 380 -6.23 -26.00 -7.38
C SER A 380 -7.31 -26.37 -8.39
N SER A 381 -7.82 -27.60 -8.29
CA SER A 381 -9.04 -28.02 -9.02
C SER A 381 -10.33 -27.56 -8.36
N VAL A 382 -10.23 -27.05 -7.13
CA VAL A 382 -11.37 -26.54 -6.34
C VAL A 382 -11.41 -25.03 -6.44
N PHE A 383 -12.61 -24.44 -6.52
CA PHE A 383 -12.80 -23.00 -6.49
C PHE A 383 -12.18 -22.41 -5.20
N PRO A 384 -11.43 -21.31 -5.26
CA PRO A 384 -11.31 -20.33 -6.35
C PRO A 384 -10.23 -20.62 -7.41
N PHE A 385 -9.71 -21.83 -7.50
CA PHE A 385 -8.75 -22.36 -8.47
C PHE A 385 -7.32 -21.81 -8.34
N VAL A 386 -7.13 -20.67 -7.71
CA VAL A 386 -5.85 -20.08 -7.39
C VAL A 386 -5.84 -19.84 -5.89
N THR A 387 -4.83 -20.39 -5.22
CA THR A 387 -4.69 -20.33 -3.76
C THR A 387 -3.32 -19.81 -3.36
N SER A 388 -3.21 -19.41 -2.11
CA SER A 388 -1.97 -18.95 -1.50
C SER A 388 -0.93 -20.07 -1.45
N ASN A 389 0.33 -19.69 -1.52
CA ASN A 389 1.44 -20.58 -1.24
C ASN A 389 1.88 -20.40 0.22
N TYR A 390 1.49 -21.35 1.07
CA TYR A 390 1.77 -21.32 2.52
C TYR A 390 3.08 -22.02 2.90
N ASP A 391 3.93 -22.36 1.94
CA ASP A 391 5.17 -23.05 2.26
C ASP A 391 6.05 -22.15 3.13
N SER A 392 6.23 -22.54 4.39
CA SER A 392 7.15 -21.88 5.30
C SER A 392 8.58 -22.30 5.00
N LEU A 393 9.49 -21.37 5.05
CA LEU A 393 10.92 -21.62 4.93
C LEU A 393 11.57 -21.35 6.29
N SER A 394 12.32 -22.32 6.83
CA SER A 394 13.16 -22.12 8.01
C SER A 394 14.61 -21.94 7.59
N VAL A 395 15.22 -20.83 8.02
CA VAL A 395 16.65 -20.57 7.79
C VAL A 395 17.26 -20.13 9.11
N ASN A 396 18.27 -20.82 9.59
CA ASN A 396 18.99 -20.53 10.84
C ASN A 396 18.06 -20.36 12.06
N GLY A 397 16.99 -21.18 12.15
CA GLY A 397 16.02 -21.11 13.25
C GLY A 397 14.96 -20.03 13.11
N TYR A 398 15.04 -19.16 12.10
CA TYR A 398 13.97 -18.20 11.77
C TYR A 398 12.96 -18.84 10.83
N TYR A 399 11.68 -18.73 11.17
CA TYR A 399 10.58 -19.18 10.32
C TYR A 399 10.16 -18.05 9.41
N PHE A 400 10.40 -18.23 8.12
CA PHE A 400 9.90 -17.32 7.11
C PHE A 400 8.48 -17.76 6.73
N LEU A 401 7.50 -17.21 7.43
CA LEU A 401 6.09 -17.55 7.21
C LEU A 401 5.61 -16.89 5.93
N ALA A 402 5.12 -17.69 5.00
CA ALA A 402 4.26 -17.20 3.95
C ALA A 402 2.85 -17.01 4.55
N GLY A 403 2.45 -15.76 4.78
CA GLY A 403 1.12 -15.45 5.27
C GLY A 403 0.03 -15.69 4.22
N PHE A 404 -1.22 -15.53 4.61
CA PHE A 404 -2.39 -15.57 3.72
C PHE A 404 -2.20 -14.64 2.52
N SER A 405 -2.87 -14.96 1.41
CA SER A 405 -2.78 -14.17 0.16
C SER A 405 -1.37 -14.09 -0.43
N SER A 406 -0.57 -15.16 -0.30
CA SER A 406 0.82 -15.19 -0.78
C SER A 406 0.89 -15.47 -2.27
N ALA A 407 1.15 -14.41 -3.05
CA ALA A 407 1.59 -14.50 -4.44
C ALA A 407 2.46 -13.28 -4.76
N GLY A 408 3.55 -13.51 -5.47
CA GLY A 408 4.51 -12.46 -5.84
C GLY A 408 3.88 -11.40 -6.77
N ILE A 409 4.41 -10.18 -6.68
CA ILE A 409 3.92 -9.01 -7.43
C ILE A 409 3.92 -9.30 -8.95
N ILE A 410 4.88 -10.06 -9.47
CA ILE A 410 4.97 -10.41 -10.90
C ILE A 410 3.76 -11.22 -11.36
N PHE A 411 3.24 -12.13 -10.54
CA PHE A 411 2.05 -12.92 -10.88
C PHE A 411 0.76 -12.10 -10.74
N ARG A 412 0.72 -11.16 -9.82
CA ARG A 412 -0.41 -10.24 -9.63
C ARG A 412 -0.47 -9.16 -10.71
N ALA A 413 0.69 -8.73 -11.22
CA ALA A 413 0.84 -7.64 -12.18
C ALA A 413 1.96 -7.95 -13.19
N VAL A 414 1.69 -8.84 -14.14
CA VAL A 414 2.66 -9.31 -15.15
C VAL A 414 3.44 -8.17 -15.84
N PRO A 415 2.86 -6.99 -16.14
CA PRO A 415 3.61 -5.90 -16.75
C PRO A 415 4.78 -5.36 -15.91
N VAL A 416 4.93 -5.76 -14.65
CA VAL A 416 6.13 -5.45 -13.84
C VAL A 416 7.39 -6.00 -14.51
N LEU A 417 7.31 -7.10 -15.24
CA LEU A 417 8.40 -7.60 -16.09
C LEU A 417 8.88 -6.58 -17.15
N GLY A 418 8.12 -5.53 -17.39
CA GLY A 418 8.47 -4.43 -18.30
C GLY A 418 9.79 -3.74 -17.96
N TYR A 419 10.28 -3.82 -16.72
CA TYR A 419 11.59 -3.30 -16.34
C TYR A 419 12.75 -3.89 -17.14
N ILE A 420 12.64 -5.11 -17.67
CA ILE A 420 13.62 -5.75 -18.57
C ILE A 420 13.93 -4.84 -19.78
N PHE A 421 12.95 -4.04 -20.21
CA PHE A 421 13.10 -3.11 -21.32
C PHE A 421 13.62 -1.73 -20.92
N GLY A 422 13.99 -1.49 -19.65
CA GLY A 422 14.42 -0.19 -19.12
C GLY A 422 15.58 0.42 -19.88
N GLY A 423 16.63 -0.36 -20.16
CA GLY A 423 17.78 0.08 -20.96
C GLY A 423 17.41 0.52 -22.38
N LYS A 424 16.49 -0.23 -23.03
CA LYS A 424 15.98 0.10 -24.36
C LYS A 424 15.11 1.37 -24.33
N ALA A 425 14.28 1.53 -23.31
CA ALA A 425 13.46 2.72 -23.11
C ALA A 425 14.33 3.97 -22.92
N TYR A 426 15.37 3.88 -22.08
CA TYR A 426 16.32 4.96 -21.84
C TYR A 426 17.06 5.38 -23.12
N LYS A 427 17.65 4.41 -23.85
CA LYS A 427 18.39 4.68 -25.09
C LYS A 427 17.52 5.33 -26.17
N ARG A 428 16.26 4.92 -26.28
CA ARG A 428 15.30 5.44 -27.27
C ARG A 428 14.58 6.72 -26.81
N SER A 429 14.82 7.20 -25.59
CA SER A 429 14.12 8.38 -25.06
C SER A 429 14.64 9.67 -25.69
N ASN A 430 13.74 10.45 -26.30
CA ASN A 430 14.01 11.80 -26.79
C ASN A 430 13.73 12.88 -25.72
N ASN A 431 13.37 12.47 -24.49
CA ASN A 431 13.11 13.40 -23.42
C ASN A 431 14.42 14.07 -22.97
N PRO A 432 14.53 15.41 -22.98
CA PRO A 432 15.72 16.11 -22.51
C PRO A 432 16.02 15.87 -21.03
N ASN A 433 15.01 15.46 -20.25
CA ASN A 433 15.12 15.11 -18.84
C ASN A 433 15.19 13.58 -18.60
N ARG A 434 15.56 12.78 -19.63
CA ARG A 434 15.57 11.30 -19.54
C ARG A 434 16.40 10.76 -18.37
N ARG A 435 17.53 11.41 -18.04
CA ARG A 435 18.36 11.00 -16.88
C ARG A 435 17.59 11.16 -15.57
N LEU A 436 16.97 12.32 -15.36
CA LEU A 436 16.19 12.57 -14.16
C LEU A 436 14.98 11.63 -14.06
N ALA A 437 14.27 11.40 -15.18
CA ALA A 437 13.17 10.43 -15.23
C ALA A 437 13.65 9.01 -14.88
N ALA A 438 14.81 8.58 -15.40
CA ALA A 438 15.40 7.29 -15.07
C ALA A 438 15.78 7.20 -13.58
N VAL A 439 16.39 8.27 -13.01
CA VAL A 439 16.73 8.32 -11.58
C VAL A 439 15.46 8.22 -10.72
N ILE A 440 14.39 8.95 -11.05
CA ILE A 440 13.10 8.87 -10.32
C ILE A 440 12.52 7.45 -10.38
N ILE A 441 12.53 6.80 -11.55
CA ILE A 441 12.02 5.44 -11.70
C ILE A 441 12.88 4.44 -10.90
N VAL A 442 14.19 4.52 -11.03
CA VAL A 442 15.10 3.61 -10.33
C VAL A 442 15.00 3.81 -8.81
N SER A 443 15.07 5.06 -8.32
CA SER A 443 15.00 5.33 -6.88
C SER A 443 13.63 5.03 -6.30
N GLY A 444 12.55 5.58 -6.87
CA GLY A 444 11.21 5.50 -6.29
C GLY A 444 10.44 4.23 -6.61
N CYS A 445 10.73 3.57 -7.74
CA CYS A 445 9.95 2.42 -8.20
C CYS A 445 10.73 1.09 -8.17
N ILE A 446 12.02 1.10 -7.85
CA ILE A 446 12.84 -0.11 -7.71
C ILE A 446 13.57 -0.10 -6.36
N LEU A 447 14.46 0.89 -6.10
CA LEU A 447 15.32 0.86 -4.92
C LEU A 447 14.51 1.00 -3.62
N VAL A 448 13.59 1.98 -3.53
CA VAL A 448 12.77 2.15 -2.32
C VAL A 448 11.91 0.91 -2.05
N PRO A 449 11.18 0.32 -3.01
CA PRO A 449 10.52 -0.98 -2.83
C PRO A 449 11.45 -2.09 -2.31
N LEU A 450 12.64 -2.24 -2.92
CA LEU A 450 13.60 -3.27 -2.48
C LEU A 450 14.11 -3.01 -1.05
N ILE A 451 14.36 -1.75 -0.69
CA ILE A 451 14.74 -1.38 0.68
C ILE A 451 13.61 -1.71 1.65
N GLN A 452 12.36 -1.39 1.30
CA GLN A 452 11.20 -1.70 2.16
C GLN A 452 11.01 -3.20 2.33
N MET A 453 11.18 -4.03 1.28
CA MET A 453 11.17 -5.49 1.40
C MET A 453 12.32 -5.99 2.29
N ALA A 454 13.49 -5.37 2.18
CA ALA A 454 14.66 -5.71 2.99
C ALA A 454 14.48 -5.35 4.47
N MET A 455 13.76 -4.26 4.79
CA MET A 455 13.51 -3.81 6.16
C MET A 455 12.58 -4.72 6.97
N ILE A 456 11.88 -5.65 6.31
CA ILE A 456 10.92 -6.57 6.94
C ILE A 456 11.37 -8.03 6.81
N TRP A 457 12.67 -8.23 6.76
CA TRP A 457 13.28 -9.55 6.52
C TRP A 457 12.91 -10.59 7.58
N GLU A 458 12.67 -10.19 8.82
CA GLU A 458 12.37 -11.08 9.95
C GLU A 458 10.91 -11.57 9.97
N TYR A 459 9.99 -10.85 9.31
CA TYR A 459 8.55 -11.19 9.35
C TYR A 459 8.08 -12.11 8.23
N GLY A 460 8.96 -12.48 7.29
CA GLY A 460 8.56 -13.27 6.14
C GLY A 460 7.70 -12.51 5.13
N TYR A 461 6.84 -13.23 4.42
CA TYR A 461 5.89 -12.62 3.48
C TYR A 461 4.59 -12.27 4.19
N THR A 462 4.35 -10.98 4.37
CA THR A 462 3.09 -10.46 4.91
C THR A 462 2.49 -9.47 3.92
N PRO A 463 1.33 -9.76 3.30
CA PRO A 463 0.76 -8.96 2.20
C PRO A 463 0.51 -7.49 2.54
N ARG A 464 0.19 -7.16 3.81
CA ARG A 464 -0.05 -5.78 4.23
C ARG A 464 1.10 -4.82 3.91
N TYR A 465 2.36 -5.29 3.99
CA TYR A 465 3.50 -4.43 3.69
C TYR A 465 3.63 -4.10 2.21
N ALA A 466 3.12 -4.94 1.31
CA ALA A 466 3.16 -4.67 -0.12
C ALA A 466 2.29 -3.47 -0.55
N VAL A 467 1.37 -3.02 0.30
CA VAL A 467 0.60 -1.78 0.10
C VAL A 467 1.52 -0.56 -0.01
N ASP A 468 2.66 -0.58 0.68
CA ASP A 468 3.60 0.54 0.70
C ASP A 468 4.38 0.71 -0.62
N PHE A 469 4.54 -0.37 -1.43
CA PHE A 469 5.48 -0.35 -2.55
C PHE A 469 5.00 -1.01 -3.85
N ALA A 470 3.97 -1.86 -3.85
CA ALA A 470 3.57 -2.60 -5.05
C ALA A 470 3.11 -1.68 -6.19
N TRP A 471 2.28 -0.67 -5.88
CA TRP A 471 1.76 0.25 -6.87
C TRP A 471 2.86 1.12 -7.52
N GLN A 472 3.90 1.52 -6.77
CA GLN A 472 5.04 2.26 -7.33
C GLN A 472 5.81 1.40 -8.33
N MET A 473 6.05 0.12 -8.00
CA MET A 473 6.69 -0.81 -8.93
C MET A 473 5.89 -0.95 -10.22
N ILE A 474 4.56 -1.04 -10.14
CA ILE A 474 3.68 -1.14 -11.30
C ILE A 474 3.73 0.17 -12.12
N PHE A 475 3.66 1.35 -11.48
CA PHE A 475 3.76 2.64 -12.17
C PHE A 475 5.10 2.81 -12.89
N GLY A 476 6.20 2.41 -12.26
CA GLY A 476 7.52 2.48 -12.87
C GLY A 476 7.65 1.57 -14.10
N ALA A 477 7.14 0.34 -14.02
CA ALA A 477 7.11 -0.58 -15.14
C ALA A 477 6.24 -0.05 -16.30
N PHE A 478 5.08 0.54 -15.98
CA PHE A 478 4.24 1.21 -16.97
C PHE A 478 4.96 2.40 -17.62
N ALA A 479 5.71 3.21 -16.84
CA ALA A 479 6.50 4.30 -17.38
C ALA A 479 7.53 3.79 -18.41
N VAL A 480 8.18 2.66 -18.14
CA VAL A 480 9.10 2.01 -19.08
C VAL A 480 8.38 1.56 -20.36
N LEU A 481 7.30 0.77 -20.23
CA LEU A 481 6.57 0.21 -21.36
C LEU A 481 5.91 1.31 -22.21
N PHE A 482 5.27 2.30 -21.60
CA PHE A 482 4.59 3.37 -22.32
C PHE A 482 5.56 4.35 -22.99
N SER A 483 6.77 4.53 -22.45
CA SER A 483 7.82 5.33 -23.13
C SER A 483 8.30 4.67 -24.43
N LEU A 484 8.20 3.36 -24.56
CA LEU A 484 8.51 2.62 -25.77
C LEU A 484 7.34 2.58 -26.76
N TYR A 485 6.09 2.68 -26.29
CA TYR A 485 4.90 2.48 -27.10
C TYR A 485 4.83 3.34 -28.35
N GLY A 486 5.26 4.61 -28.26
CA GLY A 486 5.32 5.53 -29.40
C GLY A 486 6.42 5.23 -30.44
N LYS A 487 7.33 4.30 -30.13
CA LYS A 487 8.58 4.06 -30.90
C LYS A 487 8.68 2.64 -31.48
N ILE A 488 7.61 1.87 -31.36
CA ILE A 488 7.49 0.51 -31.89
C ILE A 488 6.48 0.48 -33.04
N ASN A 489 6.58 -0.55 -33.87
CA ASN A 489 5.68 -0.76 -35.01
C ASN A 489 4.26 -1.13 -34.54
N SER A 490 3.30 -1.11 -35.47
CA SER A 490 1.88 -1.39 -35.19
C SER A 490 1.64 -2.80 -34.62
N THR A 491 2.41 -3.79 -35.07
CA THR A 491 2.32 -5.18 -34.58
C THR A 491 2.70 -5.25 -33.12
N ASN A 492 3.83 -4.67 -32.73
CA ASN A 492 4.28 -4.65 -31.33
C ASN A 492 3.35 -3.83 -30.43
N LYS A 493 2.74 -2.75 -30.93
CA LYS A 493 1.67 -2.03 -30.19
C LYS A 493 0.50 -2.92 -29.88
N ARG A 494 0.00 -3.69 -30.86
CA ARG A 494 -1.10 -4.65 -30.68
C ARG A 494 -0.74 -5.73 -29.66
N ILE A 495 0.51 -6.19 -29.65
CA ILE A 495 1.00 -7.17 -28.66
C ILE A 495 0.95 -6.57 -27.26
N ILE A 496 1.47 -5.35 -27.06
CA ILE A 496 1.41 -4.67 -25.76
C ILE A 496 -0.04 -4.47 -25.31
N ASP A 497 -0.94 -4.03 -26.20
CA ASP A 497 -2.35 -3.84 -25.88
C ASP A 497 -3.01 -5.15 -25.41
N LYS A 498 -2.69 -6.29 -26.07
CA LYS A 498 -3.18 -7.62 -25.68
C LYS A 498 -2.58 -8.07 -24.35
N ILE A 499 -1.28 -7.85 -24.13
CA ILE A 499 -0.62 -8.18 -22.85
C ILE A 499 -1.28 -7.41 -21.71
N PHE A 500 -1.56 -6.12 -21.87
CA PHE A 500 -2.24 -5.34 -20.85
C PHE A 500 -3.65 -5.85 -20.56
N LEU A 501 -4.43 -6.19 -21.59
CA LEU A 501 -5.78 -6.74 -21.41
C LEU A 501 -5.76 -8.10 -20.70
N ILE A 502 -4.91 -9.03 -21.16
CA ILE A 502 -4.79 -10.37 -20.57
C ILE A 502 -4.27 -10.23 -19.11
N SER A 503 -3.29 -9.36 -18.89
CA SER A 503 -2.77 -9.10 -17.54
C SER A 503 -3.83 -8.49 -16.62
N ALA A 504 -4.71 -7.62 -17.11
CA ALA A 504 -5.79 -7.06 -16.32
C ALA A 504 -6.77 -8.15 -15.87
N ILE A 505 -7.16 -9.05 -16.79
CA ILE A 505 -8.02 -10.19 -16.47
C ILE A 505 -7.33 -11.11 -15.45
N ALA A 506 -6.08 -11.49 -15.70
CA ALA A 506 -5.30 -12.34 -14.79
C ALA A 506 -5.13 -11.69 -13.40
N SER A 507 -4.82 -10.39 -13.35
CA SER A 507 -4.69 -9.64 -12.09
C SER A 507 -5.97 -9.69 -11.26
N VAL A 508 -7.14 -9.50 -11.91
CA VAL A 508 -8.42 -9.58 -11.20
C VAL A 508 -8.67 -11.00 -10.69
N ILE A 509 -8.48 -12.02 -11.54
CA ILE A 509 -8.72 -13.43 -11.17
C ILE A 509 -7.81 -13.83 -10.00
N ILE A 510 -6.52 -13.58 -10.10
CA ILE A 510 -5.55 -13.99 -9.08
C ILE A 510 -5.80 -13.25 -7.75
N ASN A 511 -5.91 -11.92 -7.79
CA ASN A 511 -6.09 -11.15 -6.55
C ASN A 511 -7.45 -11.44 -5.90
N PHE A 512 -8.51 -11.60 -6.69
CA PHE A 512 -9.83 -11.95 -6.15
C PHE A 512 -9.86 -13.36 -5.56
N ALA A 513 -9.25 -14.34 -6.21
CA ALA A 513 -9.15 -15.71 -5.72
C ALA A 513 -8.42 -15.77 -4.37
N LEU A 514 -7.30 -15.08 -4.25
CA LEU A 514 -6.52 -15.03 -3.01
C LEU A 514 -7.25 -14.32 -1.86
N ILE A 515 -8.07 -13.31 -2.17
CA ILE A 515 -8.90 -12.64 -1.16
C ILE A 515 -10.08 -13.52 -0.75
N TYR A 516 -10.71 -14.18 -1.71
CA TYR A 516 -11.81 -15.10 -1.43
C TYR A 516 -11.37 -16.26 -0.53
N GLU A 517 -10.21 -16.88 -0.84
CA GLU A 517 -9.58 -17.87 0.04
C GLU A 517 -9.39 -17.32 1.45
N PHE A 518 -8.80 -16.13 1.56
CA PHE A 518 -8.53 -15.51 2.84
C PHE A 518 -9.81 -15.19 3.63
N VAL A 519 -10.88 -14.72 2.98
CA VAL A 519 -12.18 -14.46 3.64
C VAL A 519 -12.77 -15.74 4.19
N LEU A 520 -12.66 -16.86 3.47
CA LEU A 520 -13.16 -18.16 3.94
C LEU A 520 -12.35 -18.67 5.14
N ASP A 521 -11.04 -18.63 5.07
CA ASP A 521 -10.16 -19.14 6.12
C ASP A 521 -10.25 -18.28 7.39
N TYR A 522 -10.28 -16.95 7.22
CA TYR A 522 -10.40 -16.00 8.32
C TYR A 522 -11.78 -16.08 8.99
N GLY A 523 -12.84 -16.24 8.21
CA GLY A 523 -14.19 -16.46 8.71
C GLY A 523 -14.30 -17.75 9.54
N ASN A 524 -13.67 -18.83 9.08
CA ASN A 524 -13.62 -20.11 9.82
C ASN A 524 -12.82 -20.00 11.14
N SER A 525 -11.74 -19.19 11.17
CA SER A 525 -10.91 -19.00 12.37
C SER A 525 -11.57 -18.12 13.44
N LEU A 526 -12.51 -17.26 13.07
CA LEU A 526 -13.27 -16.39 14.00
C LEU A 526 -14.56 -17.03 14.54
N GLY A 527 -14.77 -18.35 14.33
CA GLY A 527 -15.92 -19.07 14.91
C GLY A 527 -17.23 -18.87 14.16
N GLY A 528 -17.16 -18.98 12.84
CA GLY A 528 -18.36 -19.13 12.01
C GLY A 528 -18.99 -17.81 11.57
N ILE A 529 -18.62 -17.38 10.40
CA ILE A 529 -19.55 -16.64 9.53
C ILE A 529 -20.36 -17.73 8.80
N PRO A 530 -21.70 -17.72 8.87
CA PRO A 530 -22.56 -18.73 8.26
C PRO A 530 -22.42 -18.80 6.74
#